data_3d7d5f27b3b5e7eabb06d59d07a00cb1
#
_entry.id   3d7d5f27b3b5e7eabb06d59d07a00cb1
#
_cell.length_a   1.000
_cell.length_b   1.000
_cell.length_c   1.000
_cell.angle_alpha   90.00
_cell.angle_beta   90.00
_cell.angle_gamma   90.00
#
_symmetry.space_group_name_H-M   'P 1'
#
loop_
_entity.id
_entity.type
_entity.pdbx_description
1 polymer ?
#
loop_
_entity_poly.entity_id
_entity_poly.type
_entity_poly.pdbx_seq_one_letter_code
_entity_poly.pdbx_strand_id
1 'polypeptide(L)'
;MEDMIKYMLNAIVQSGTTDTALLSSDLASYNASAYDLVTSLHTTAVMPVSSVVISIILVLELARQASRMEGDNQLGAKIIAGTMFKSALLVIAAQNAMLFLDAINEVATAVINGFGEDVGGSNPLALPDGVLDSIEDAGNVDKAGMMMLLIIPFLVAMAAKIIAQIMVILRFAEMYALTAFASLPIALIGHPDTKSMGVGYLQRYAAVALQGVTLILAFRLYGFLATSVVGKGLSAIGDGSMAAGSSTTTQR
;
A
#
# COMPACT_ATOMS: atom_id res chain seq x y z
N MET A 1 -5.20 -30.08 -22.88
CA MET A 1 -5.30 -30.24 -21.43
C MET A 1 -4.07 -29.68 -20.73
N GLU A 2 -2.89 -30.00 -21.24
CA GLU A 2 -1.61 -29.53 -20.70
C GLU A 2 -1.53 -27.99 -20.63
N ASP A 3 -1.80 -27.30 -21.73
CA ASP A 3 -1.78 -25.84 -21.78
C ASP A 3 -2.74 -25.20 -20.77
N MET A 4 -3.87 -25.84 -20.50
CA MET A 4 -4.85 -25.37 -19.53
C MET A 4 -4.34 -25.53 -18.10
N ILE A 5 -3.66 -26.63 -17.79
CA ILE A 5 -3.05 -26.87 -16.48
C ILE A 5 -1.91 -25.86 -16.26
N LYS A 6 -1.02 -25.67 -17.26
CA LYS A 6 0.04 -24.67 -17.23
C LYS A 6 -0.52 -23.24 -17.05
N TYR A 7 -1.61 -22.91 -17.74
CA TYR A 7 -2.30 -21.63 -17.58
C TYR A 7 -2.87 -21.42 -16.17
N MET A 8 -3.56 -22.43 -15.63
CA MET A 8 -4.14 -22.38 -14.29
C MET A 8 -3.06 -22.23 -13.21
N LEU A 9 -1.99 -23.01 -13.32
CA LEU A 9 -0.85 -22.93 -12.40
C LEU A 9 -0.16 -21.56 -12.46
N ASN A 10 0.11 -21.06 -13.68
CA ASN A 10 0.66 -19.73 -13.87
C ASN A 10 -0.25 -18.65 -13.30
N ALA A 11 -1.55 -18.75 -13.51
CA ALA A 11 -2.51 -17.80 -12.97
C ALA A 11 -2.54 -17.81 -11.43
N ILE A 12 -2.43 -19.00 -10.80
CA ILE A 12 -2.35 -19.12 -9.33
C ILE A 12 -1.07 -18.48 -8.81
N VAL A 13 0.07 -18.81 -9.40
CA VAL A 13 1.36 -18.27 -8.98
C VAL A 13 1.44 -16.77 -9.24
N GLN A 14 1.01 -16.31 -10.42
CA GLN A 14 1.02 -14.89 -10.79
C GLN A 14 -0.09 -14.06 -10.14
N SER A 15 -1.08 -14.66 -9.49
CA SER A 15 -2.07 -13.88 -8.74
C SER A 15 -1.45 -13.08 -7.58
N GLY A 16 -0.28 -13.50 -7.10
CA GLY A 16 0.53 -12.74 -6.15
C GLY A 16 1.42 -11.65 -6.78
N THR A 17 1.48 -11.55 -8.12
CA THR A 17 2.22 -10.50 -8.84
C THR A 17 1.31 -9.34 -9.24
N THR A 18 0.39 -8.92 -8.40
CA THR A 18 -0.29 -7.65 -8.65
C THR A 18 0.80 -6.59 -8.86
N ASP A 19 0.71 -5.86 -9.97
CA ASP A 19 1.74 -4.94 -10.45
C ASP A 19 2.44 -4.21 -9.31
N THR A 20 3.59 -4.73 -8.88
CA THR A 20 4.43 -4.07 -7.87
C THR A 20 4.82 -2.68 -8.34
N ALA A 21 4.90 -2.48 -9.66
CA ALA A 21 5.09 -1.19 -10.30
C ALA A 21 3.97 -0.19 -9.96
N LEU A 22 2.70 -0.63 -9.90
CA LEU A 22 1.59 0.24 -9.48
C LEU A 22 1.67 0.61 -7.99
N LEU A 23 2.12 -0.31 -7.14
CA LEU A 23 2.25 -0.05 -5.70
C LEU A 23 3.43 0.87 -5.38
N SER A 24 4.49 0.87 -6.21
CA SER A 24 5.66 1.75 -6.07
C SER A 24 5.48 3.10 -6.77
N SER A 25 4.40 3.30 -7.53
CA SER A 25 4.09 4.58 -8.16
C SER A 25 3.79 5.65 -7.11
N ASP A 26 4.27 6.86 -7.34
CA ASP A 26 3.79 8.02 -6.60
C ASP A 26 2.40 8.44 -7.10
N LEU A 27 1.75 9.37 -6.39
CA LEU A 27 0.41 9.84 -6.75
C LEU A 27 0.35 10.47 -8.15
N ALA A 28 1.37 11.24 -8.54
CA ALA A 28 1.39 11.92 -9.82
C ALA A 28 1.59 10.92 -10.97
N SER A 29 2.43 9.90 -10.79
CA SER A 29 2.68 8.88 -11.82
C SER A 29 1.56 7.85 -11.93
N TYR A 30 0.84 7.56 -10.84
CA TYR A 30 -0.31 6.64 -10.88
C TYR A 30 -1.46 7.20 -11.72
N ASN A 31 -1.82 8.46 -11.53
CA ASN A 31 -2.81 9.15 -12.35
C ASN A 31 -2.60 10.67 -12.31
N ALA A 32 -1.92 11.21 -13.31
CA ALA A 32 -1.60 12.63 -13.42
C ALA A 32 -2.85 13.52 -13.42
N SER A 33 -3.91 13.12 -14.13
CA SER A 33 -5.15 13.93 -14.19
C SER A 33 -5.86 14.00 -12.85
N ALA A 34 -5.85 12.92 -12.08
CA ALA A 34 -6.40 12.91 -10.72
C ALA A 34 -5.54 13.75 -9.77
N TYR A 35 -4.23 13.69 -9.89
CA TYR A 35 -3.30 14.51 -9.10
C TYR A 35 -3.47 16.00 -9.39
N ASP A 36 -3.56 16.39 -10.67
CA ASP A 36 -3.80 17.77 -11.08
C ASP A 36 -5.14 18.32 -10.57
N LEU A 37 -6.20 17.49 -10.62
CA LEU A 37 -7.50 17.85 -10.07
C LEU A 37 -7.42 18.10 -8.55
N VAL A 38 -6.77 17.22 -7.82
CA VAL A 38 -6.59 17.31 -6.37
C VAL A 38 -5.76 18.53 -6.00
N THR A 39 -4.67 18.80 -6.71
CA THR A 39 -3.80 19.95 -6.50
C THR A 39 -4.54 21.26 -6.80
N SER A 40 -5.32 21.30 -7.88
CA SER A 40 -6.16 22.44 -8.22
C SER A 40 -7.22 22.68 -7.15
N LEU A 41 -7.90 21.64 -6.67
CA LEU A 41 -8.88 21.75 -5.58
C LEU A 41 -8.24 22.26 -4.29
N HIS A 42 -7.06 21.69 -3.94
CA HIS A 42 -6.30 22.12 -2.77
C HIS A 42 -5.96 23.61 -2.82
N THR A 43 -5.38 24.08 -3.93
CA THR A 43 -4.93 25.47 -4.07
C THR A 43 -6.09 26.46 -4.18
N THR A 44 -7.16 26.10 -4.90
CA THR A 44 -8.26 27.01 -5.21
C THR A 44 -9.30 27.08 -4.10
N ALA A 45 -9.62 25.95 -3.48
CA ALA A 45 -10.71 25.87 -2.50
C ALA A 45 -10.22 25.71 -1.06
N VAL A 46 -9.28 24.78 -0.83
CA VAL A 46 -8.92 24.36 0.55
C VAL A 46 -7.91 25.32 1.18
N MET A 47 -6.92 25.78 0.45
CA MET A 47 -5.88 26.68 0.95
C MET A 47 -6.43 28.04 1.43
N PRO A 48 -7.38 28.72 0.75
CA PRO A 48 -8.01 29.93 1.27
C PRO A 48 -8.76 29.69 2.59
N VAL A 49 -9.50 28.57 2.68
CA VAL A 49 -10.23 28.19 3.90
C VAL A 49 -9.27 27.93 5.05
N SER A 50 -8.17 27.22 4.80
CA SER A 50 -7.16 26.94 5.82
C SER A 50 -6.49 28.21 6.34
N SER A 51 -6.29 29.22 5.48
CA SER A 51 -5.76 30.53 5.86
C SER A 51 -6.70 31.28 6.82
N VAL A 52 -8.01 31.21 6.60
CA VAL A 52 -9.01 31.72 7.52
C VAL A 52 -8.98 30.98 8.86
N VAL A 53 -8.92 29.66 8.83
CA VAL A 53 -8.84 28.81 10.02
C VAL A 53 -7.59 29.16 10.84
N ILE A 54 -6.43 29.31 10.20
CA ILE A 54 -5.18 29.72 10.89
C ILE A 54 -5.35 31.09 11.54
N SER A 55 -5.97 32.05 10.85
CA SER A 55 -6.21 33.39 11.39
C SER A 55 -7.10 33.35 12.64
N ILE A 56 -8.15 32.55 12.63
CA ILE A 56 -9.03 32.35 13.79
C ILE A 56 -8.23 31.69 14.95
N ILE A 57 -7.46 30.64 14.66
CA ILE A 57 -6.63 29.96 15.64
C ILE A 57 -5.60 30.91 16.26
N LEU A 58 -4.97 31.76 15.45
CA LEU A 58 -4.03 32.76 15.94
C LEU A 58 -4.69 33.73 16.92
N VAL A 59 -5.88 34.27 16.57
CA VAL A 59 -6.64 35.20 17.45
C VAL A 59 -7.01 34.51 18.77
N LEU A 60 -7.49 33.25 18.71
CA LEU A 60 -7.84 32.50 19.91
C LEU A 60 -6.61 32.20 20.80
N GLU A 61 -5.49 31.90 20.19
CA GLU A 61 -4.24 31.63 20.96
C GLU A 61 -3.70 32.93 21.58
N LEU A 62 -3.77 34.06 20.86
CA LEU A 62 -3.38 35.36 21.42
C LEU A 62 -4.30 35.76 22.57
N ALA A 63 -5.62 35.59 22.42
CA ALA A 63 -6.60 35.85 23.47
C ALA A 63 -6.35 35.02 24.72
N ARG A 64 -6.08 33.73 24.54
CA ARG A 64 -5.73 32.79 25.61
C ARG A 64 -4.47 33.19 26.33
N GLN A 65 -3.47 33.66 25.61
CA GLN A 65 -2.21 34.08 26.22
C GLN A 65 -2.33 35.44 26.91
N ALA A 66 -3.11 36.39 26.33
CA ALA A 66 -3.38 37.65 26.97
C ALA A 66 -4.04 37.49 28.35
N SER A 67 -4.97 36.56 28.49
CA SER A 67 -5.61 36.27 29.78
C SER A 67 -4.66 35.65 30.86
N ARG A 68 -3.49 35.17 30.45
CA ARG A 68 -2.48 34.61 31.36
C ARG A 68 -1.42 35.64 31.79
N MET A 69 -1.41 36.81 31.19
CA MET A 69 -0.36 37.83 31.35
C MET A 69 -0.70 38.89 32.40
N GLU A 70 -1.67 38.68 33.27
CA GLU A 70 -2.00 39.64 34.35
C GLU A 70 -0.82 39.69 35.35
N GLY A 71 0.10 40.64 35.14
CA GLY A 71 1.10 41.02 36.14
C GLY A 71 2.56 41.29 35.70
N ASP A 72 3.00 40.91 34.52
CA ASP A 72 4.41 41.12 34.08
C ASP A 72 4.52 41.47 32.60
N ASN A 73 4.79 42.73 32.29
CA ASN A 73 4.89 43.29 30.95
C ASN A 73 6.07 42.73 30.11
N GLN A 74 7.19 42.38 30.75
CA GLN A 74 8.37 41.89 30.02
C GLN A 74 8.21 40.39 29.64
N LEU A 75 7.60 39.62 30.50
CA LEU A 75 7.25 38.21 30.18
C LEU A 75 6.19 38.15 29.10
N GLY A 76 5.21 39.07 29.15
CA GLY A 76 4.14 39.18 28.14
C GLY A 76 4.67 39.39 26.73
N ALA A 77 5.61 40.28 26.52
CA ALA A 77 6.20 40.58 25.21
C ALA A 77 6.91 39.33 24.61
N LYS A 78 7.67 38.55 25.42
CA LYS A 78 8.33 37.31 24.97
C LYS A 78 7.32 36.24 24.57
N ILE A 79 6.25 36.09 25.33
CA ILE A 79 5.21 35.10 25.06
C ILE A 79 4.47 35.45 23.76
N ILE A 80 4.10 36.71 23.56
CA ILE A 80 3.46 37.16 22.31
C ILE A 80 4.39 36.92 21.12
N ALA A 81 5.66 37.32 21.19
CA ALA A 81 6.62 37.11 20.12
C ALA A 81 6.79 35.62 19.79
N GLY A 82 6.86 34.74 20.81
CA GLY A 82 6.91 33.29 20.61
C GLY A 82 5.68 32.73 19.94
N THR A 83 4.48 33.24 20.29
CA THR A 83 3.23 32.82 19.64
C THR A 83 3.15 33.29 18.20
N MET A 84 3.53 34.52 17.91
CA MET A 84 3.59 35.04 16.55
C MET A 84 4.57 34.23 15.69
N PHE A 85 5.75 33.92 16.22
CA PHE A 85 6.73 33.09 15.52
C PHE A 85 6.19 31.68 15.22
N LYS A 86 5.57 31.04 16.21
CA LYS A 86 4.91 29.72 16.05
C LYS A 86 3.80 29.77 14.99
N SER A 87 3.00 30.83 15.00
CA SER A 87 1.93 31.00 14.02
C SER A 87 2.48 31.25 12.61
N ALA A 88 3.55 32.00 12.46
CA ALA A 88 4.23 32.19 11.18
C ALA A 88 4.75 30.86 10.61
N LEU A 89 5.38 30.04 11.44
CA LEU A 89 5.81 28.69 11.04
C LEU A 89 4.62 27.81 10.64
N LEU A 90 3.50 27.94 11.33
CA LEU A 90 2.28 27.18 11.00
C LEU A 90 1.70 27.59 9.65
N VAL A 91 1.68 28.91 9.35
CA VAL A 91 1.25 29.41 8.02
C VAL A 91 2.15 28.84 6.94
N ILE A 92 3.46 28.87 7.11
CA ILE A 92 4.42 28.30 6.16
C ILE A 92 4.19 26.78 5.98
N ALA A 93 3.99 26.07 7.08
CA ALA A 93 3.72 24.63 7.04
C ALA A 93 2.40 24.30 6.31
N ALA A 94 1.34 25.07 6.57
CA ALA A 94 0.05 24.85 5.92
C ALA A 94 0.07 25.21 4.43
N GLN A 95 0.84 26.25 4.03
CA GLN A 95 1.04 26.58 2.61
C GLN A 95 1.86 25.53 1.86
N ASN A 96 2.76 24.86 2.55
CA ASN A 96 3.60 23.78 2.00
C ASN A 96 3.10 22.39 2.45
N ALA A 97 1.81 22.25 2.71
CA ALA A 97 1.21 21.02 3.21
C ALA A 97 1.48 19.82 2.29
N MET A 98 1.43 20.03 0.98
CA MET A 98 1.71 19.01 -0.02
C MET A 98 3.12 18.44 0.11
N LEU A 99 4.15 19.28 0.34
CA LEU A 99 5.53 18.82 0.55
C LEU A 99 5.67 17.84 1.72
N PHE A 100 4.91 18.03 2.80
CA PHE A 100 4.92 17.08 3.93
C PHE A 100 4.31 15.73 3.54
N LEU A 101 3.24 15.75 2.76
CA LEU A 101 2.57 14.53 2.31
C LEU A 101 3.42 13.79 1.27
N ASP A 102 4.03 14.53 0.34
CA ASP A 102 4.94 13.97 -0.65
C ASP A 102 6.16 13.33 0.02
N ALA A 103 6.75 13.97 1.03
CA ALA A 103 7.85 13.39 1.80
C ALA A 103 7.45 12.07 2.51
N ILE A 104 6.24 12.00 3.07
CA ILE A 104 5.73 10.75 3.66
C ILE A 104 5.55 9.68 2.59
N ASN A 105 5.04 10.06 1.42
CA ASN A 105 4.85 9.14 0.30
C ASN A 105 6.19 8.65 -0.27
N GLU A 106 7.19 9.52 -0.41
CA GLU A 106 8.54 9.15 -0.83
C GLU A 106 9.18 8.12 0.10
N VAL A 107 9.05 8.30 1.42
CA VAL A 107 9.53 7.32 2.40
C VAL A 107 8.83 5.98 2.22
N ALA A 108 7.51 5.97 2.04
CA ALA A 108 6.76 4.73 1.81
C ALA A 108 7.19 4.05 0.50
N THR A 109 7.36 4.84 -0.58
CA THR A 109 7.82 4.34 -1.90
C THR A 109 9.26 3.81 -1.83
N ALA A 110 10.16 4.47 -1.10
CA ALA A 110 11.51 3.99 -0.88
C ALA A 110 11.54 2.62 -0.17
N VAL A 111 10.67 2.44 0.84
CA VAL A 111 10.51 1.14 1.52
C VAL A 111 9.95 0.09 0.57
N ILE A 112 8.93 0.43 -0.23
CA ILE A 112 8.35 -0.47 -1.25
C ILE A 112 9.41 -0.92 -2.25
N ASN A 113 10.23 0.00 -2.77
CA ASN A 113 11.29 -0.30 -3.71
C ASN A 113 12.38 -1.18 -3.09
N GLY A 114 12.73 -0.94 -1.81
CA GLY A 114 13.66 -1.80 -1.08
C GLY A 114 13.18 -3.26 -0.96
N PHE A 115 11.88 -3.51 -0.87
CA PHE A 115 11.32 -4.87 -0.96
C PHE A 115 11.30 -5.41 -2.40
N GLY A 116 11.36 -4.55 -3.41
CA GLY A 116 11.27 -4.93 -4.83
C GLY A 116 12.55 -5.51 -5.39
N GLU A 117 13.72 -5.00 -4.99
CA GLU A 117 15.02 -5.33 -5.60
C GLU A 117 15.77 -6.46 -4.89
N ASP A 118 15.69 -6.58 -3.55
CA ASP A 118 16.58 -7.45 -2.77
C ASP A 118 15.93 -8.70 -2.16
N VAL A 119 14.62 -8.77 -2.03
CA VAL A 119 13.95 -9.90 -1.36
C VAL A 119 13.51 -10.96 -2.36
N GLY A 120 14.47 -11.64 -2.97
CA GLY A 120 14.22 -12.81 -3.79
C GLY A 120 15.03 -12.83 -5.08
N GLY A 121 16.30 -13.18 -4.97
CA GLY A 121 17.08 -13.62 -6.13
C GLY A 121 16.30 -14.71 -6.88
N SER A 122 16.26 -14.58 -8.22
CA SER A 122 15.57 -15.47 -9.17
C SER A 122 14.06 -15.57 -8.93
N ASN A 123 13.31 -14.79 -9.69
CA ASN A 123 11.86 -14.81 -9.90
C ASN A 123 11.10 -15.86 -9.03
N PRO A 124 10.76 -15.55 -7.75
CA PRO A 124 10.19 -16.55 -6.84
C PRO A 124 8.79 -17.01 -7.25
N LEU A 125 8.29 -16.45 -8.34
CA LEU A 125 6.98 -16.67 -8.92
C LEU A 125 7.06 -17.48 -10.21
N ALA A 126 8.25 -18.01 -10.57
CA ALA A 126 8.38 -18.99 -11.62
C ALA A 126 8.01 -20.39 -11.07
N LEU A 127 7.24 -21.13 -11.84
CA LEU A 127 7.01 -22.55 -11.55
C LEU A 127 8.36 -23.27 -11.55
N PRO A 128 8.64 -24.14 -10.56
CA PRO A 128 9.83 -24.97 -10.58
C PRO A 128 9.89 -25.82 -11.86
N ASP A 129 11.05 -25.90 -12.50
CA ASP A 129 11.22 -26.60 -13.78
C ASP A 129 10.72 -28.06 -13.73
N GLY A 130 10.93 -28.77 -12.62
CA GLY A 130 10.45 -30.15 -12.42
C GLY A 130 8.92 -30.29 -12.39
N VAL A 131 8.16 -29.20 -12.18
CA VAL A 131 6.69 -29.20 -12.24
C VAL A 131 6.20 -29.26 -13.67
N LEU A 132 6.86 -28.55 -14.58
CA LEU A 132 6.52 -28.56 -15.99
C LEU A 132 6.78 -29.90 -16.63
N ASP A 133 7.92 -30.52 -16.33
CA ASP A 133 8.31 -31.87 -16.81
C ASP A 133 7.32 -32.93 -16.30
N SER A 134 6.91 -32.84 -15.03
CA SER A 134 5.92 -33.76 -14.45
C SER A 134 4.54 -33.67 -15.10
N ILE A 135 4.15 -32.49 -15.62
CA ILE A 135 2.89 -32.32 -16.35
C ILE A 135 3.00 -32.89 -17.76
N GLU A 136 4.15 -32.78 -18.43
CA GLU A 136 4.38 -33.30 -19.77
C GLU A 136 4.33 -34.83 -19.76
N ASP A 137 4.96 -35.48 -18.80
CA ASP A 137 5.05 -36.93 -18.67
C ASP A 137 3.79 -37.59 -18.11
N ALA A 138 2.83 -36.84 -17.55
CA ALA A 138 1.62 -37.37 -16.97
C ALA A 138 0.67 -37.96 -18.01
N GLY A 139 0.00 -39.07 -17.67
CA GLY A 139 -1.02 -39.70 -18.48
C GLY A 139 -2.29 -38.82 -18.62
N ASN A 140 -3.12 -39.12 -19.63
CA ASN A 140 -4.36 -38.33 -19.86
C ASN A 140 -5.34 -38.35 -18.67
N VAL A 141 -5.37 -39.44 -17.90
CA VAL A 141 -6.22 -39.59 -16.72
C VAL A 141 -5.67 -38.74 -15.57
N ASP A 142 -4.35 -38.73 -15.39
CA ASP A 142 -3.66 -37.93 -14.37
C ASP A 142 -3.79 -36.43 -14.66
N LYS A 143 -3.68 -36.04 -15.93
CA LYS A 143 -3.93 -34.65 -16.39
C LYS A 143 -5.36 -34.20 -16.08
N ALA A 144 -6.35 -35.07 -16.26
CA ALA A 144 -7.74 -34.76 -15.92
C ALA A 144 -7.94 -34.60 -14.40
N GLY A 145 -7.29 -35.46 -13.60
CA GLY A 145 -7.30 -35.36 -12.15
C GLY A 145 -6.64 -34.09 -11.63
N MET A 146 -5.48 -33.73 -12.17
CA MET A 146 -4.79 -32.46 -11.86
C MET A 146 -5.66 -31.23 -12.19
N MET A 147 -6.33 -31.25 -13.35
CA MET A 147 -7.19 -30.14 -13.76
C MET A 147 -8.37 -29.97 -12.81
N MET A 148 -8.98 -31.08 -12.37
CA MET A 148 -10.09 -31.05 -11.41
C MET A 148 -9.65 -30.52 -10.04
N LEU A 149 -8.46 -30.88 -9.60
CA LEU A 149 -7.89 -30.41 -8.33
C LEU A 149 -7.53 -28.93 -8.38
N LEU A 150 -7.08 -28.42 -9.53
CA LEU A 150 -6.62 -27.04 -9.69
C LEU A 150 -7.76 -26.04 -9.88
N ILE A 151 -8.98 -26.46 -10.23
CA ILE A 151 -10.12 -25.56 -10.45
C ILE A 151 -10.40 -24.69 -9.20
N ILE A 152 -10.42 -25.30 -8.02
CA ILE A 152 -10.75 -24.57 -6.78
C ILE A 152 -9.67 -23.54 -6.43
N PRO A 153 -8.37 -23.90 -6.35
CA PRO A 153 -7.31 -22.90 -6.13
C PRO A 153 -7.28 -21.82 -7.20
N PHE A 154 -7.53 -22.15 -8.46
CA PHE A 154 -7.58 -21.18 -9.56
C PHE A 154 -8.70 -20.15 -9.37
N LEU A 155 -9.93 -20.57 -9.01
CA LEU A 155 -11.04 -19.66 -8.75
C LEU A 155 -10.75 -18.75 -7.55
N VAL A 156 -10.14 -19.29 -6.50
CA VAL A 156 -9.72 -18.50 -5.32
C VAL A 156 -8.65 -17.48 -5.71
N ALA A 157 -7.67 -17.87 -6.50
CA ALA A 157 -6.60 -16.98 -6.98
C ALA A 157 -7.16 -15.84 -7.86
N MET A 158 -8.11 -16.15 -8.75
CA MET A 158 -8.80 -15.13 -9.55
C MET A 158 -9.56 -14.12 -8.69
N ALA A 159 -10.33 -14.61 -7.72
CA ALA A 159 -11.04 -13.74 -6.78
C ALA A 159 -10.08 -12.88 -5.95
N ALA A 160 -9.01 -13.46 -5.44
CA ALA A 160 -7.97 -12.75 -4.69
C ALA A 160 -7.31 -11.65 -5.51
N LYS A 161 -7.01 -11.89 -6.79
CA LYS A 161 -6.44 -10.90 -7.71
C LYS A 161 -7.36 -9.69 -7.88
N ILE A 162 -8.67 -9.91 -8.08
CA ILE A 162 -9.65 -8.83 -8.21
C ILE A 162 -9.72 -8.00 -6.93
N ILE A 163 -9.79 -8.65 -5.77
CA ILE A 163 -9.83 -7.99 -4.47
C ILE A 163 -8.56 -7.15 -4.26
N ALA A 164 -7.39 -7.70 -4.59
CA ALA A 164 -6.11 -7.01 -4.50
C ALA A 164 -6.07 -5.73 -5.35
N GLN A 165 -6.55 -5.80 -6.60
CA GLN A 165 -6.64 -4.62 -7.47
C GLN A 165 -7.58 -3.54 -6.90
N ILE A 166 -8.73 -3.94 -6.37
CA ILE A 166 -9.65 -3.01 -5.71
C ILE A 166 -8.99 -2.34 -4.50
N MET A 167 -8.25 -3.08 -3.68
CA MET A 167 -7.53 -2.52 -2.52
C MET A 167 -6.48 -1.49 -2.93
N VAL A 168 -5.74 -1.72 -4.02
CA VAL A 168 -4.78 -0.76 -4.56
C VAL A 168 -5.48 0.52 -5.01
N ILE A 169 -6.57 0.41 -5.76
CA ILE A 169 -7.35 1.56 -6.24
C ILE A 169 -7.91 2.37 -5.06
N LEU A 170 -8.48 1.68 -4.05
CA LEU A 170 -9.03 2.35 -2.86
C LEU A 170 -7.96 3.08 -2.06
N ARG A 171 -6.75 2.50 -1.93
CA ARG A 171 -5.61 3.15 -1.29
C ARG A 171 -5.28 4.48 -1.99
N PHE A 172 -5.12 4.48 -3.32
CA PHE A 172 -4.83 5.69 -4.06
C PHE A 172 -5.98 6.71 -3.97
N ALA A 173 -7.23 6.27 -4.06
CA ALA A 173 -8.38 7.14 -3.89
C ALA A 173 -8.39 7.82 -2.50
N GLU A 174 -8.06 7.07 -1.43
CA GLU A 174 -7.95 7.62 -0.08
C GLU A 174 -6.78 8.61 0.02
N MET A 175 -5.61 8.30 -0.59
CA MET A 175 -4.48 9.23 -0.61
C MET A 175 -4.81 10.53 -1.35
N TYR A 176 -5.46 10.47 -2.52
CA TYR A 176 -5.91 11.66 -3.25
C TYR A 176 -6.90 12.50 -2.41
N ALA A 177 -7.87 11.84 -1.77
CA ALA A 177 -8.82 12.53 -0.92
C ALA A 177 -8.14 13.23 0.27
N LEU A 178 -7.19 12.56 0.91
CA LEU A 178 -6.40 13.15 1.98
C LEU A 178 -5.53 14.30 1.46
N THR A 179 -4.86 14.14 0.33
CA THR A 179 -4.02 15.19 -0.26
C THR A 179 -4.82 16.47 -0.59
N ALA A 180 -6.07 16.33 -1.06
CA ALA A 180 -6.94 17.46 -1.34
C ALA A 180 -7.12 18.39 -0.13
N PHE A 181 -7.24 17.85 1.07
CA PHE A 181 -7.53 18.60 2.30
C PHE A 181 -6.30 18.86 3.18
N ALA A 182 -5.09 18.65 2.70
CA ALA A 182 -3.86 18.62 3.50
C ALA A 182 -3.62 19.87 4.37
N SER A 183 -3.90 21.08 3.88
CA SER A 183 -3.60 22.31 4.62
C SER A 183 -4.52 22.54 5.83
N LEU A 184 -5.76 22.04 5.80
CA LEU A 184 -6.72 22.22 6.90
C LEU A 184 -6.27 21.54 8.21
N PRO A 185 -5.96 20.24 8.23
CA PRO A 185 -5.49 19.57 9.43
C PRO A 185 -4.16 20.12 9.94
N ILE A 186 -3.26 20.56 9.04
CA ILE A 186 -2.00 21.17 9.43
C ILE A 186 -2.27 22.50 10.15
N ALA A 187 -3.23 23.29 9.67
CA ALA A 187 -3.68 24.50 10.34
C ALA A 187 -4.16 24.22 11.78
N LEU A 188 -4.90 23.12 12.00
CA LEU A 188 -5.42 22.72 13.31
C LEU A 188 -4.33 22.34 14.32
N ILE A 189 -3.11 22.03 13.91
CA ILE A 189 -1.99 21.73 14.83
C ILE A 189 -1.61 22.96 15.67
N GLY A 190 -1.96 24.15 15.21
CA GLY A 190 -1.63 25.42 15.86
C GLY A 190 -2.22 25.61 17.26
N HIS A 191 -3.39 25.06 17.52
CA HIS A 191 -4.08 25.22 18.79
C HIS A 191 -4.07 23.92 19.62
N PRO A 192 -3.82 23.97 20.94
CA PRO A 192 -3.73 22.78 21.80
C PRO A 192 -4.96 21.89 21.73
N ASP A 193 -6.17 22.46 21.67
CA ASP A 193 -7.43 21.70 21.73
C ASP A 193 -7.71 20.97 20.40
N THR A 194 -7.21 21.48 19.27
CA THR A 194 -7.40 20.89 17.93
C THR A 194 -6.18 20.14 17.41
N LYS A 195 -5.03 20.23 18.09
CA LYS A 195 -3.76 19.62 17.70
C LYS A 195 -3.89 18.12 17.43
N SER A 196 -4.64 17.41 18.26
CA SER A 196 -4.86 15.95 18.12
C SER A 196 -5.51 15.59 16.78
N MET A 197 -6.40 16.44 16.25
CA MET A 197 -7.06 16.23 14.95
C MET A 197 -6.04 16.35 13.81
N GLY A 198 -5.19 17.38 13.83
CA GLY A 198 -4.17 17.58 12.82
C GLY A 198 -3.10 16.47 12.82
N VAL A 199 -2.63 16.08 14.01
CA VAL A 199 -1.69 14.96 14.14
C VAL A 199 -2.32 13.64 13.72
N GLY A 200 -3.56 13.37 14.12
CA GLY A 200 -4.31 12.19 13.72
C GLY A 200 -4.47 12.07 12.20
N TYR A 201 -4.66 13.18 11.51
CA TYR A 201 -4.70 13.22 10.05
C TYR A 201 -3.36 12.80 9.41
N LEU A 202 -2.23 13.36 9.88
CA LEU A 202 -0.90 12.98 9.38
C LEU A 202 -0.60 11.50 9.64
N GLN A 203 -0.99 11.00 10.83
CA GLN A 203 -0.89 9.57 11.15
C GLN A 203 -1.73 8.72 10.21
N ARG A 204 -2.96 9.17 9.88
CA ARG A 204 -3.82 8.48 8.92
C ARG A 204 -3.19 8.43 7.53
N TYR A 205 -2.68 9.55 7.05
CA TYR A 205 -2.00 9.62 5.76
C TYR A 205 -0.78 8.68 5.72
N ALA A 206 0.07 8.72 6.74
CA ALA A 206 1.21 7.82 6.86
C ALA A 206 0.79 6.34 6.91
N ALA A 207 -0.29 6.01 7.62
CA ALA A 207 -0.82 4.65 7.67
C ALA A 207 -1.28 4.17 6.29
N VAL A 208 -1.99 5.00 5.51
CA VAL A 208 -2.43 4.67 4.14
C VAL A 208 -1.23 4.55 3.20
N ALA A 209 -0.23 5.43 3.32
CA ALA A 209 1.01 5.33 2.54
C ALA A 209 1.75 4.01 2.83
N LEU A 210 1.88 3.62 4.11
CA LEU A 210 2.51 2.37 4.54
C LEU A 210 1.66 1.12 4.24
N GLN A 211 0.36 1.26 3.98
CA GLN A 211 -0.48 0.16 3.53
C GLN A 211 0.05 -0.46 2.24
N GLY A 212 0.65 0.34 1.34
CA GLY A 212 1.31 -0.17 0.14
C GLY A 212 2.48 -1.11 0.46
N VAL A 213 3.26 -0.80 1.48
CA VAL A 213 4.34 -1.67 1.97
C VAL A 213 3.78 -3.00 2.46
N THR A 214 2.68 -2.95 3.22
CA THR A 214 2.02 -4.17 3.74
C THR A 214 1.47 -5.03 2.62
N LEU A 215 0.87 -4.41 1.59
CA LEU A 215 0.35 -5.13 0.42
C LEU A 215 1.47 -5.83 -0.36
N ILE A 216 2.60 -5.15 -0.61
CA ILE A 216 3.71 -5.74 -1.34
C ILE A 216 4.32 -6.92 -0.56
N LEU A 217 4.45 -6.77 0.76
CA LEU A 217 4.91 -7.84 1.64
C LEU A 217 3.96 -9.04 1.58
N ALA A 218 2.65 -8.81 1.66
CA ALA A 218 1.64 -9.87 1.57
C ALA A 218 1.70 -10.60 0.23
N PHE A 219 1.86 -9.89 -0.89
CA PHE A 219 2.01 -10.52 -2.21
C PHE A 219 3.28 -11.34 -2.34
N ARG A 220 4.40 -10.84 -1.81
CA ARG A 220 5.66 -11.60 -1.79
C ARG A 220 5.55 -12.88 -0.97
N LEU A 221 5.00 -12.79 0.25
CA LEU A 221 4.77 -13.96 1.10
C LEU A 221 3.83 -14.97 0.44
N TYR A 222 2.75 -14.50 -0.19
CA TYR A 222 1.85 -15.36 -0.94
C TYR A 222 2.57 -16.09 -2.07
N GLY A 223 3.41 -15.40 -2.85
CA GLY A 223 4.20 -16.01 -3.92
C GLY A 223 5.11 -17.15 -3.40
N PHE A 224 5.83 -16.93 -2.31
CA PHE A 224 6.65 -17.98 -1.67
C PHE A 224 5.82 -19.17 -1.20
N LEU A 225 4.68 -18.91 -0.57
CA LEU A 225 3.81 -19.98 -0.08
C LEU A 225 3.17 -20.76 -1.23
N ALA A 226 2.68 -20.07 -2.26
CA ALA A 226 2.05 -20.69 -3.42
C ALA A 226 3.02 -21.62 -4.16
N THR A 227 4.24 -21.17 -4.43
CA THR A 227 5.27 -21.99 -5.09
C THR A 227 5.67 -23.21 -4.23
N SER A 228 5.78 -23.04 -2.93
CA SER A 228 6.13 -24.16 -2.03
C SER A 228 5.02 -25.21 -1.92
N VAL A 229 3.76 -24.79 -1.91
CA VAL A 229 2.59 -25.69 -1.84
C VAL A 229 2.40 -26.43 -3.17
N VAL A 230 2.50 -25.71 -4.29
CA VAL A 230 2.40 -26.32 -5.63
C VAL A 230 3.54 -27.35 -5.84
N GLY A 231 4.78 -27.00 -5.50
CA GLY A 231 5.91 -27.89 -5.64
C GLY A 231 5.76 -29.18 -4.81
N LYS A 232 5.34 -29.07 -3.54
CA LYS A 232 5.12 -30.24 -2.67
C LYS A 232 3.89 -31.07 -3.08
N GLY A 233 2.82 -30.41 -3.52
CA GLY A 233 1.60 -31.08 -3.94
C GLY A 233 1.83 -31.96 -5.19
N LEU A 234 2.56 -31.44 -6.17
CA LEU A 234 2.85 -32.18 -7.40
C LEU A 234 3.87 -33.30 -7.20
N SER A 235 4.90 -33.10 -6.36
CA SER A 235 5.86 -34.18 -6.04
C SER A 235 5.18 -35.35 -5.35
N ALA A 236 4.20 -35.08 -4.46
CA ALA A 236 3.44 -36.12 -3.79
C ALA A 236 2.56 -36.96 -4.77
N ILE A 237 2.05 -36.32 -5.83
CA ILE A 237 1.28 -37.04 -6.88
C ILE A 237 2.21 -37.84 -7.78
N GLY A 238 3.38 -37.29 -8.15
CA GLY A 238 4.40 -38.00 -8.93
C GLY A 238 4.93 -39.26 -8.25
N ASP A 239 5.28 -39.15 -6.97
CA ASP A 239 5.73 -40.32 -6.17
C ASP A 239 4.61 -41.36 -5.97
N GLY A 240 3.36 -40.92 -5.81
CA GLY A 240 2.21 -41.84 -5.71
C GLY A 240 1.93 -42.60 -7.00
N SER A 241 2.16 -42.03 -8.16
CA SER A 241 1.97 -42.68 -9.46
C SER A 241 3.09 -43.70 -9.74
N MET A 242 4.33 -43.42 -9.35
CA MET A 242 5.46 -44.38 -9.46
C MET A 242 5.30 -45.59 -8.52
N ALA A 243 4.79 -45.37 -7.31
CA ALA A 243 4.51 -46.47 -6.37
C ALA A 243 3.41 -47.40 -6.87
N ALA A 244 2.38 -46.90 -7.54
CA ALA A 244 1.34 -47.71 -8.14
C ALA A 244 1.80 -48.50 -9.39
N GLY A 245 2.75 -47.95 -10.16
CA GLY A 245 3.32 -48.59 -11.34
C GLY A 245 4.32 -49.74 -11.02
N SER A 246 5.00 -49.65 -9.88
CA SER A 246 6.02 -50.65 -9.50
C SER A 246 5.45 -51.92 -8.86
N SER A 247 4.20 -51.92 -8.43
CA SER A 247 3.54 -53.06 -7.81
C SER A 247 2.97 -54.09 -8.80
N THR A 248 3.03 -53.84 -10.11
CA THR A 248 2.42 -54.72 -11.14
C THR A 248 3.42 -55.60 -11.88
N THR A 249 4.73 -55.57 -11.57
CA THR A 249 5.75 -56.29 -12.36
C THR A 249 6.46 -57.44 -11.60
N THR A 250 5.90 -57.98 -10.50
CA THR A 250 6.49 -59.11 -9.82
C THR A 250 5.48 -60.21 -9.52
N GLN A 251 4.85 -60.76 -10.58
CA GLN A 251 4.26 -62.11 -10.58
C GLN A 251 4.26 -62.67 -12.01
N ARG A 252 5.37 -63.33 -12.38
CA ARG A 252 5.40 -64.52 -13.21
C ARG A 252 6.75 -65.20 -13.03
#